data_81daf87cc979cf59f9e51429a47b3f19
#
_entry.id   81daf87cc979cf59f9e51429a47b3f19
#
_cell.length_a   1.000
_cell.length_b   1.000
_cell.length_c   1.000
_cell.angle_alpha   90.00
_cell.angle_beta   90.00
_cell.angle_gamma   90.00
#
_symmetry.space_group_name_H-M   'P 1'
#
loop_
_entity.id
_entity.type
_entity.pdbx_description
1 polymer ?
#
loop_
_entity_poly.entity_id
_entity_poly.type
_entity_poly.pdbx_seq_one_letter_code
_entity_poly.pdbx_strand_id
1 'polypeptide(L)'
;MENNKIKDKIDDLVESLNRASKAYYNGADEIMPNYEWDALFDELTQLEKETGYIRQDSPTQNAGYEAEAGNREPHEYPALSLAKTKSIEELKKWAGDMPIWLSWKLDGLTLVLTYDDGRLVKILTRGNGTVGSNITFLQDAISGFPKEIPYKGHMVVRGEATISYTDFKLLNDTIEDDDEKYANPRNLASGTLNLDDVEEVKRRHVVFYAFTLVHIDDDIISWGDRMSYLSDMKFNVVKREATDAAGLDEAVKRWTRDVESGRMDVPVDGLVICYDDTAYAAGGSITGHHATRAGFAFKWQDEAVDTRLRYIEWSCAVSTISPVAVFEPVQIEGTTVSRASLCNLTEIERLGVGKECTLSVIKANKIIPKCIAVKDAVGAVEIPKECPVCHHPTRIFVSKNSGVKTLHCTNPDCTAKNVKKFSIFVSKSGMDID
;
A
#
# COMPACT_ATOMS: atom_id res chain seq x y z
N MET A 1 -15.67 36.83 -4.15
CA MET A 1 -16.34 35.64 -4.70
C MET A 1 -15.35 34.53 -5.04
N GLU A 2 -14.20 34.84 -5.67
CA GLU A 2 -13.20 33.83 -6.05
C GLU A 2 -12.48 33.20 -4.84
N ASN A 3 -12.09 34.00 -3.85
CA ASN A 3 -11.46 33.50 -2.61
C ASN A 3 -12.37 32.56 -1.78
N ASN A 4 -13.70 32.72 -1.83
CA ASN A 4 -14.59 31.78 -1.12
C ASN A 4 -14.67 30.43 -1.84
N LYS A 5 -14.67 30.40 -3.16
CA LYS A 5 -14.66 29.15 -3.94
C LYS A 5 -13.39 28.32 -3.72
N ILE A 6 -12.25 28.99 -3.54
CA ILE A 6 -10.97 28.28 -3.27
C ILE A 6 -10.99 27.71 -1.85
N LYS A 7 -11.52 28.42 -0.87
CA LYS A 7 -11.69 27.91 0.50
C LYS A 7 -12.63 26.72 0.55
N ASP A 8 -13.79 26.82 -0.11
CA ASP A 8 -14.74 25.72 -0.23
C ASP A 8 -14.07 24.47 -0.85
N LYS A 9 -13.22 24.67 -1.87
CA LYS A 9 -12.44 23.59 -2.50
C LYS A 9 -11.41 22.96 -1.55
N ILE A 10 -10.72 23.78 -0.74
CA ILE A 10 -9.81 23.28 0.30
C ILE A 10 -10.59 22.45 1.31
N ASP A 11 -11.75 22.92 1.75
CA ASP A 11 -12.58 22.21 2.72
C ASP A 11 -13.05 20.85 2.17
N ASP A 12 -13.50 20.77 0.92
CA ASP A 12 -13.89 19.54 0.23
C ASP A 12 -12.72 18.56 0.10
N LEU A 13 -11.53 19.06 -0.25
CA LEU A 13 -10.32 18.25 -0.36
C LEU A 13 -9.90 17.67 1.00
N VAL A 14 -9.91 18.48 2.06
CA VAL A 14 -9.58 18.02 3.43
C VAL A 14 -10.54 16.93 3.87
N GLU A 15 -11.85 17.10 3.67
CA GLU A 15 -12.84 16.09 4.05
C GLU A 15 -12.68 14.79 3.26
N SER A 16 -12.47 14.91 1.94
CA SER A 16 -12.29 13.75 1.05
C SER A 16 -11.03 12.94 1.41
N LEU A 17 -9.90 13.63 1.58
CA LEU A 17 -8.62 13.02 1.93
C LEU A 17 -8.62 12.40 3.33
N ASN A 18 -9.24 13.06 4.32
CA ASN A 18 -9.37 12.52 5.67
C ASN A 18 -10.26 11.27 5.69
N ARG A 19 -11.36 11.27 4.94
CA ARG A 19 -12.24 10.10 4.81
C ARG A 19 -11.51 8.92 4.14
N ALA A 20 -10.75 9.19 3.08
CA ALA A 20 -9.96 8.17 2.41
C ALA A 20 -8.84 7.63 3.31
N SER A 21 -8.15 8.50 4.04
CA SER A 21 -7.14 8.10 5.04
C SER A 21 -7.76 7.25 6.14
N LYS A 22 -8.95 7.61 6.63
CA LYS A 22 -9.66 6.83 7.65
C LYS A 22 -9.95 5.41 7.17
N ALA A 23 -10.49 5.24 5.97
CA ALA A 23 -10.76 3.94 5.39
C ALA A 23 -9.46 3.13 5.22
N TYR A 24 -8.43 3.77 4.67
CA TYR A 24 -7.14 3.18 4.41
C TYR A 24 -6.41 2.67 5.68
N TYR A 25 -6.41 3.45 6.77
CA TYR A 25 -5.72 3.08 8.02
C TYR A 25 -6.54 2.13 8.92
N ASN A 26 -7.86 2.06 8.73
CA ASN A 26 -8.72 1.15 9.50
C ASN A 26 -8.93 -0.22 8.82
N GLY A 27 -8.23 -0.51 7.70
CA GLY A 27 -8.40 -1.76 6.96
C GLY A 27 -9.76 -1.90 6.28
N ALA A 28 -10.50 -0.78 6.12
CA ALA A 28 -11.74 -0.74 5.36
C ALA A 28 -11.46 -0.70 3.85
N ASP A 29 -12.50 -0.89 3.04
CA ASP A 29 -12.38 -0.79 1.58
C ASP A 29 -11.71 0.52 1.15
N GLU A 30 -10.77 0.41 0.21
CA GLU A 30 -10.11 1.56 -0.40
C GLU A 30 -11.14 2.41 -1.15
N ILE A 31 -11.55 3.54 -0.57
CA ILE A 31 -12.52 4.44 -1.19
C ILE A 31 -11.90 5.41 -2.18
N MET A 32 -10.55 5.48 -2.20
CA MET A 32 -9.78 6.31 -3.11
C MET A 32 -8.42 5.65 -3.37
N PRO A 33 -8.03 5.44 -4.63
CA PRO A 33 -6.72 4.87 -4.97
C PRO A 33 -5.57 5.76 -4.47
N ASN A 34 -4.44 5.16 -4.07
CA ASN A 34 -3.28 5.89 -3.55
C ASN A 34 -2.77 6.99 -4.50
N TYR A 35 -2.76 6.76 -5.82
CA TYR A 35 -2.33 7.78 -6.78
C TYR A 35 -3.28 8.99 -6.85
N GLU A 36 -4.59 8.75 -6.67
CA GLU A 36 -5.61 9.81 -6.62
C GLU A 36 -5.49 10.58 -5.31
N TRP A 37 -5.28 9.88 -4.21
CA TRP A 37 -5.02 10.50 -2.91
C TRP A 37 -3.76 11.37 -2.96
N ASP A 38 -2.66 10.86 -3.52
CA ASP A 38 -1.41 11.62 -3.69
C ASP A 38 -1.63 12.87 -4.56
N ALA A 39 -2.38 12.77 -5.68
CA ALA A 39 -2.67 13.91 -6.54
C ALA A 39 -3.52 15.00 -5.87
N LEU A 40 -4.57 14.57 -5.13
CA LEU A 40 -5.43 15.51 -4.38
C LEU A 40 -4.70 16.12 -3.19
N PHE A 41 -3.80 15.38 -2.55
CA PHE A 41 -2.94 15.89 -1.48
C PHE A 41 -1.95 16.93 -1.99
N ASP A 42 -1.34 16.72 -3.16
CA ASP A 42 -0.46 17.70 -3.81
C ASP A 42 -1.25 18.97 -4.18
N GLU A 43 -2.47 18.83 -4.73
CA GLU A 43 -3.37 19.95 -5.03
C GLU A 43 -3.75 20.73 -3.76
N LEU A 44 -4.12 20.05 -2.68
CA LEU A 44 -4.42 20.66 -1.39
C LEU A 44 -3.21 21.44 -0.87
N THR A 45 -2.04 20.83 -0.89
CA THR A 45 -0.78 21.46 -0.44
C THR A 45 -0.49 22.75 -1.19
N GLN A 46 -0.71 22.74 -2.50
CA GLN A 46 -0.51 23.93 -3.34
C GLN A 46 -1.53 25.03 -3.02
N LEU A 47 -2.81 24.68 -2.90
CA LEU A 47 -3.87 25.64 -2.58
C LEU A 47 -3.70 26.26 -1.20
N GLU A 48 -3.32 25.47 -0.20
CA GLU A 48 -3.00 25.96 1.16
C GLU A 48 -1.81 26.93 1.14
N LYS A 49 -0.77 26.62 0.38
CA LYS A 49 0.41 27.50 0.20
C LYS A 49 0.07 28.80 -0.51
N GLU A 50 -0.77 28.78 -1.53
CA GLU A 50 -1.18 29.96 -2.30
C GLU A 50 -2.12 30.87 -1.52
N THR A 51 -3.00 30.29 -0.70
CA THR A 51 -4.03 31.07 0.01
C THR A 51 -3.66 31.42 1.44
N GLY A 52 -2.73 30.68 2.06
CA GLY A 52 -2.44 30.75 3.48
C GLY A 52 -3.59 30.22 4.38
N TYR A 53 -4.65 29.65 3.78
CA TYR A 53 -5.76 29.06 4.51
C TYR A 53 -5.50 27.58 4.73
N ILE A 54 -5.28 27.19 5.99
CA ILE A 54 -4.99 25.82 6.39
C ILE A 54 -5.97 25.44 7.50
N ARG A 55 -6.72 24.35 7.29
CA ARG A 55 -7.61 23.81 8.33
C ARG A 55 -6.79 23.08 9.40
N GLN A 56 -7.28 23.11 10.64
CA GLN A 56 -6.62 22.44 11.78
C GLN A 56 -6.57 20.90 11.58
N ASP A 57 -7.57 20.33 10.89
CA ASP A 57 -7.68 18.92 10.57
C ASP A 57 -7.15 18.57 9.17
N SER A 58 -6.45 19.48 8.50
CA SER A 58 -5.85 19.21 7.19
C SER A 58 -4.87 18.05 7.25
N PRO A 59 -4.93 17.10 6.29
CA PRO A 59 -3.96 16.01 6.19
C PRO A 59 -2.54 16.50 5.85
N THR A 60 -2.37 17.76 5.43
CA THR A 60 -1.06 18.39 5.28
C THR A 60 -0.41 18.74 6.63
N GLN A 61 -1.21 18.86 7.69
CA GLN A 61 -0.77 19.14 9.06
C GLN A 61 -0.74 17.89 9.94
N ASN A 62 -1.54 16.86 9.60
CA ASN A 62 -1.70 15.65 10.40
C ASN A 62 -1.41 14.41 9.56
N ALA A 63 -0.42 13.59 9.94
CA ALA A 63 -0.13 12.31 9.29
C ALA A 63 -0.97 11.19 9.90
N GLY A 64 -1.96 10.73 9.16
CA GLY A 64 -2.75 9.56 9.50
C GLY A 64 -4.00 9.86 10.35
N TYR A 65 -4.94 8.90 10.29
CA TYR A 65 -6.21 8.98 11.00
C TYR A 65 -6.09 8.49 12.45
N GLU A 66 -6.80 9.13 13.36
CA GLU A 66 -6.96 8.63 14.72
C GLU A 66 -8.01 7.50 14.73
N ALA A 67 -7.56 6.23 14.84
CA ALA A 67 -8.47 5.12 15.15
C ALA A 67 -9.06 5.29 16.55
N GLU A 68 -10.32 4.92 16.74
CA GLU A 68 -11.00 5.08 18.02
C GLU A 68 -10.38 4.22 19.13
N ALA A 69 -10.43 4.74 20.36
CA ALA A 69 -9.99 4.21 21.65
C ALA A 69 -9.51 2.76 21.70
N GLY A 70 -8.20 2.57 21.60
CA GLY A 70 -7.46 1.37 21.96
C GLY A 70 -6.27 1.74 22.84
N ASN A 71 -5.43 0.79 23.19
CA ASN A 71 -4.24 0.94 23.99
C ASN A 71 -3.17 1.80 23.26
N ARG A 72 -3.35 3.14 23.29
CA ARG A 72 -2.55 4.11 22.54
C ARG A 72 -1.42 4.65 23.38
N GLU A 73 -0.24 4.70 22.79
CA GLU A 73 0.96 5.23 23.44
C GLU A 73 1.69 6.22 22.54
N PRO A 74 2.30 7.26 23.12
CA PRO A 74 3.14 8.18 22.36
C PRO A 74 4.41 7.49 21.92
N HIS A 75 4.87 7.86 20.71
CA HIS A 75 6.19 7.48 20.23
C HIS A 75 7.26 8.29 20.94
N GLU A 76 8.30 7.64 21.42
CA GLU A 76 9.50 8.31 21.96
C GLU A 76 10.22 9.11 20.86
N TYR A 77 10.29 8.54 19.66
CA TYR A 77 10.82 9.20 18.47
C TYR A 77 9.72 9.30 17.40
N PRO A 78 9.37 10.51 16.94
CA PRO A 78 8.30 10.68 15.95
C PRO A 78 8.51 9.86 14.67
N ALA A 79 7.48 9.16 14.22
CA ALA A 79 7.51 8.32 13.01
C ALA A 79 7.07 9.12 11.78
N LEU A 80 7.85 10.13 11.39
CA LEU A 80 7.54 11.06 10.30
C LEU A 80 7.58 10.38 8.93
N SER A 81 6.82 10.93 7.98
CA SER A 81 6.88 10.54 6.57
C SER A 81 8.10 11.14 5.89
N LEU A 82 8.56 10.49 4.82
CA LEU A 82 9.55 11.05 3.92
C LEU A 82 8.89 11.94 2.87
N ALA A 83 9.62 12.94 2.39
CA ALA A 83 9.25 13.67 1.19
C ALA A 83 9.17 12.71 0.00
N LYS A 84 8.24 12.96 -0.94
CA LYS A 84 8.02 12.11 -2.12
C LYS A 84 8.56 12.81 -3.36
N THR A 85 9.13 12.05 -4.28
CA THR A 85 9.51 12.55 -5.61
C THR A 85 9.37 11.45 -6.68
N LYS A 86 9.15 11.85 -7.92
CA LYS A 86 9.21 11.01 -9.12
C LYS A 86 10.41 11.38 -10.01
N SER A 87 11.23 12.35 -9.59
CA SER A 87 12.35 12.89 -10.34
C SER A 87 13.69 12.39 -9.82
N ILE A 88 14.41 11.64 -10.65
CA ILE A 88 15.79 11.22 -10.35
C ILE A 88 16.73 12.41 -10.28
N GLU A 89 16.50 13.45 -11.11
CA GLU A 89 17.33 14.66 -11.11
C GLU A 89 17.19 15.44 -9.77
N GLU A 90 15.99 15.48 -9.20
CA GLU A 90 15.78 16.05 -7.87
C GLU A 90 16.57 15.27 -6.81
N LEU A 91 16.54 13.93 -6.87
CA LEU A 91 17.30 13.06 -5.96
C LEU A 91 18.80 13.27 -6.09
N LYS A 92 19.33 13.38 -7.32
CA LYS A 92 20.76 13.66 -7.55
C LYS A 92 21.17 15.02 -6.97
N LYS A 93 20.34 16.06 -7.20
CA LYS A 93 20.59 17.38 -6.66
C LYS A 93 20.56 17.37 -5.12
N TRP A 94 19.64 16.64 -4.53
CA TRP A 94 19.54 16.49 -3.08
C TRP A 94 20.72 15.71 -2.50
N ALA A 95 21.13 14.59 -3.14
CA ALA A 95 22.25 13.78 -2.69
C ALA A 95 23.58 14.55 -2.75
N GLY A 96 23.80 15.38 -3.78
CA GLY A 96 25.07 16.10 -3.98
C GLY A 96 26.24 15.12 -4.01
N ASP A 97 27.27 15.41 -3.20
CA ASP A 97 28.47 14.55 -3.08
C ASP A 97 28.39 13.57 -1.89
N MET A 98 27.24 13.48 -1.23
CA MET A 98 27.09 12.61 -0.06
C MET A 98 26.83 11.17 -0.45
N PRO A 99 27.43 10.19 0.28
CA PRO A 99 27.06 8.78 0.16
C PRO A 99 25.61 8.56 0.54
N ILE A 100 24.90 7.79 -0.27
CA ILE A 100 23.48 7.47 -0.07
C ILE A 100 23.23 5.97 -0.16
N TRP A 101 22.13 5.54 0.41
CA TRP A 101 21.60 4.19 0.30
C TRP A 101 20.27 4.18 -0.41
N LEU A 102 20.10 3.17 -1.25
CA LEU A 102 18.85 2.79 -1.88
C LEU A 102 18.27 1.59 -1.14
N SER A 103 16.96 1.59 -0.87
CA SER A 103 16.25 0.46 -0.29
C SER A 103 14.83 0.35 -0.83
N TRP A 104 14.20 -0.84 -0.70
CA TRP A 104 12.79 -0.99 -1.05
C TRP A 104 11.91 -0.14 -0.15
N LYS A 105 10.98 0.58 -0.76
CA LYS A 105 9.83 1.14 -0.06
C LYS A 105 8.76 0.06 0.01
N LEU A 106 8.79 -0.71 1.09
CA LEU A 106 7.81 -1.75 1.34
C LEU A 106 6.41 -1.15 1.53
N ASP A 107 5.40 -1.88 1.12
CA ASP A 107 3.99 -1.47 1.22
C ASP A 107 3.25 -2.35 2.21
N GLY A 108 3.18 -1.91 3.45
CA GLY A 108 2.59 -2.62 4.57
C GLY A 108 2.13 -1.66 5.67
N LEU A 109 2.35 -2.03 6.92
CA LEU A 109 2.10 -1.20 8.09
C LEU A 109 3.39 -0.98 8.87
N THR A 110 3.76 0.27 9.10
CA THR A 110 4.96 0.61 9.86
C THR A 110 4.79 0.23 11.34
N LEU A 111 5.76 -0.50 11.87
CA LEU A 111 5.88 -0.81 13.30
C LEU A 111 7.13 -0.20 13.89
N VAL A 112 7.03 0.15 15.18
CA VAL A 112 8.14 0.64 16.02
C VAL A 112 8.33 -0.36 17.14
N LEU A 113 9.51 -0.98 17.19
CA LEU A 113 9.90 -1.96 18.19
C LEU A 113 10.87 -1.33 19.18
N THR A 114 10.60 -1.47 20.47
CA THR A 114 11.46 -0.98 21.54
C THR A 114 12.04 -2.16 22.31
N TYR A 115 13.35 -2.14 22.52
CA TYR A 115 14.09 -3.12 23.31
C TYR A 115 14.75 -2.45 24.51
N ASP A 116 14.66 -3.08 25.68
CA ASP A 116 15.35 -2.69 26.88
C ASP A 116 16.00 -3.92 27.53
N ASP A 117 17.22 -3.77 28.00
CA ASP A 117 18.01 -4.85 28.60
C ASP A 117 18.03 -6.14 27.72
N GLY A 118 18.04 -5.95 26.41
CA GLY A 118 18.09 -7.06 25.44
C GLY A 118 16.77 -7.78 25.20
N ARG A 119 15.64 -7.25 25.66
CA ARG A 119 14.32 -7.83 25.49
C ARG A 119 13.39 -6.88 24.74
N LEU A 120 12.57 -7.43 23.86
CA LEU A 120 11.49 -6.68 23.26
C LEU A 120 10.46 -6.33 24.32
N VAL A 121 10.26 -5.03 24.57
CA VAL A 121 9.32 -4.56 25.59
C VAL A 121 8.08 -3.92 24.99
N LYS A 122 8.16 -3.47 23.72
CA LYS A 122 7.04 -2.75 23.10
C LYS A 122 7.03 -2.86 21.57
N ILE A 123 5.81 -3.01 21.00
CA ILE A 123 5.52 -2.89 19.58
C ILE A 123 4.39 -1.88 19.42
N LEU A 124 4.66 -0.75 18.75
CA LEU A 124 3.66 0.25 18.40
C LEU A 124 3.43 0.28 16.90
N THR A 125 2.18 0.44 16.47
CA THR A 125 1.89 0.85 15.10
C THR A 125 2.30 2.31 14.90
N ARG A 126 2.52 2.74 13.65
CA ARG A 126 2.88 4.14 13.36
C ARG A 126 1.82 5.14 13.86
N GLY A 127 0.54 4.79 13.71
CA GLY A 127 -0.56 5.72 13.97
C GLY A 127 -0.41 7.02 13.17
N ASN A 128 -0.60 8.16 13.83
CA ASN A 128 -0.42 9.48 13.24
C ASN A 128 1.05 9.98 13.23
N GLY A 129 1.99 9.13 13.57
CA GLY A 129 3.42 9.46 13.65
C GLY A 129 3.90 9.98 15.00
N THR A 130 3.00 10.42 15.87
CA THR A 130 3.30 10.84 17.27
C THR A 130 2.70 9.89 18.30
N VAL A 131 1.61 9.21 17.97
CA VAL A 131 0.90 8.25 18.82
C VAL A 131 0.54 7.03 17.99
N GLY A 132 0.82 5.84 18.49
CA GLY A 132 0.48 4.55 17.86
C GLY A 132 -0.29 3.62 18.80
N SER A 133 -0.90 2.58 18.25
CA SER A 133 -1.54 1.51 19.03
C SER A 133 -0.51 0.51 19.53
N ASN A 134 -0.57 0.14 20.81
CA ASN A 134 0.29 -0.90 21.39
C ASN A 134 -0.26 -2.28 21.02
N ILE A 135 0.51 -3.00 20.21
CA ILE A 135 0.22 -4.35 19.74
C ILE A 135 1.27 -5.36 20.22
N THR A 136 1.92 -5.10 21.34
CA THR A 136 2.99 -5.96 21.89
C THR A 136 2.52 -7.40 22.14
N PHE A 137 1.23 -7.59 22.43
CA PHE A 137 0.63 -8.92 22.59
C PHE A 137 0.71 -9.79 21.32
N LEU A 138 0.92 -9.20 20.14
CA LEU A 138 1.10 -9.90 18.85
C LEU A 138 2.56 -10.33 18.58
N GLN A 139 3.50 -10.10 19.50
CA GLN A 139 4.92 -10.42 19.30
C GLN A 139 5.22 -11.87 18.91
N ASP A 140 4.34 -12.81 19.25
CA ASP A 140 4.45 -14.23 18.89
C ASP A 140 3.83 -14.59 17.55
N ALA A 141 3.05 -13.67 16.98
CA ALA A 141 2.36 -13.86 15.70
C ALA A 141 3.05 -13.15 14.52
N ILE A 142 3.95 -12.21 14.80
CA ILE A 142 4.70 -11.46 13.78
C ILE A 142 6.12 -12.03 13.72
N SER A 143 6.58 -12.38 12.52
CA SER A 143 7.94 -12.85 12.27
C SER A 143 8.88 -11.74 11.79
N GLY A 144 10.19 -12.01 11.71
CA GLY A 144 11.18 -11.11 11.13
C GLY A 144 11.95 -10.26 12.12
N PHE A 145 11.76 -10.46 13.41
CA PHE A 145 12.56 -9.85 14.48
C PHE A 145 12.77 -10.82 15.66
N PRO A 146 13.91 -10.74 16.37
CA PRO A 146 14.15 -11.51 17.60
C PRO A 146 13.41 -10.87 18.78
N LYS A 147 12.97 -11.68 19.74
CA LYS A 147 12.41 -11.20 21.01
C LYS A 147 13.48 -10.87 22.04
N GLU A 148 14.63 -11.50 21.91
CA GLU A 148 15.82 -11.27 22.72
C GLU A 148 17.02 -10.98 21.84
N ILE A 149 17.79 -9.97 22.22
CA ILE A 149 19.02 -9.52 21.52
C ILE A 149 20.19 -9.45 22.48
N PRO A 150 21.44 -9.56 22.00
CA PRO A 150 22.63 -9.46 22.87
C PRO A 150 22.86 -8.04 23.44
N TYR A 151 22.40 -7.00 22.74
CA TYR A 151 22.55 -5.62 23.18
C TYR A 151 21.71 -5.32 24.44
N LYS A 152 22.32 -4.71 25.46
CA LYS A 152 21.69 -4.51 26.78
C LYS A 152 21.28 -3.06 27.09
N GLY A 153 21.49 -2.14 26.15
CA GLY A 153 21.01 -0.75 26.26
C GLY A 153 19.60 -0.59 25.73
N HIS A 154 19.16 0.66 25.66
CA HIS A 154 17.90 1.04 25.03
C HIS A 154 18.04 1.07 23.52
N MET A 155 17.14 0.43 22.80
CA MET A 155 17.19 0.37 21.34
C MET A 155 15.79 0.49 20.73
N VAL A 156 15.65 1.33 19.70
CA VAL A 156 14.40 1.53 18.96
C VAL A 156 14.63 1.23 17.48
N VAL A 157 13.87 0.27 16.96
CA VAL A 157 13.91 -0.17 15.56
C VAL A 157 12.58 0.14 14.87
N ARG A 158 12.64 0.66 13.67
CA ARG A 158 11.46 0.88 12.83
C ARG A 158 11.54 0.01 11.58
N GLY A 159 10.41 -0.56 11.19
CA GLY A 159 10.30 -1.40 10.01
C GLY A 159 8.88 -1.47 9.49
N GLU A 160 8.72 -2.19 8.39
CA GLU A 160 7.41 -2.39 7.75
C GLU A 160 6.97 -3.84 7.95
N ALA A 161 5.77 -4.02 8.46
CA ALA A 161 5.11 -5.31 8.54
C ALA A 161 4.28 -5.52 7.28
N THR A 162 4.54 -6.61 6.58
CA THR A 162 3.93 -6.91 5.28
C THR A 162 3.36 -8.32 5.25
N ILE A 163 2.45 -8.57 4.32
CA ILE A 163 2.01 -9.92 3.93
C ILE A 163 2.43 -10.10 2.47
N SER A 164 2.95 -11.28 2.14
CA SER A 164 3.40 -11.58 0.77
C SER A 164 2.23 -11.60 -0.21
N TYR A 165 2.50 -11.39 -1.52
CA TYR A 165 1.47 -11.56 -2.55
C TYR A 165 0.91 -12.99 -2.56
N THR A 166 1.75 -13.98 -2.30
CA THR A 166 1.36 -15.39 -2.19
C THR A 166 0.38 -15.60 -1.04
N ASP A 167 0.72 -15.17 0.18
CA ASP A 167 -0.15 -15.32 1.34
C ASP A 167 -1.44 -14.49 1.19
N PHE A 168 -1.33 -13.26 0.67
CA PHE A 168 -2.48 -12.41 0.37
C PHE A 168 -3.47 -13.13 -0.56
N LYS A 169 -2.98 -13.73 -1.65
CA LYS A 169 -3.83 -14.45 -2.58
C LYS A 169 -4.49 -15.66 -1.92
N LEU A 170 -3.71 -16.44 -1.20
CA LEU A 170 -4.22 -17.64 -0.50
C LEU A 170 -5.33 -17.25 0.50
N LEU A 171 -5.08 -16.26 1.35
CA LEU A 171 -6.05 -15.80 2.35
C LEU A 171 -7.31 -15.19 1.71
N ASN A 172 -7.12 -14.30 0.74
CA ASN A 172 -8.24 -13.64 0.06
C ASN A 172 -9.12 -14.63 -0.70
N ASP A 173 -8.52 -15.72 -1.20
CA ASP A 173 -9.24 -16.79 -1.87
C ASP A 173 -10.11 -17.64 -0.90
N THR A 174 -9.86 -17.59 0.41
CA THR A 174 -10.68 -18.26 1.44
C THR A 174 -11.91 -17.45 1.86
N ILE A 175 -11.93 -16.14 1.59
CA ILE A 175 -13.05 -15.25 1.97
C ILE A 175 -14.21 -15.48 0.99
N GLU A 176 -15.35 -15.92 1.53
CA GLU A 176 -16.53 -16.26 0.70
C GLU A 176 -17.30 -15.02 0.26
N ASP A 177 -17.35 -13.99 1.10
CA ASP A 177 -18.00 -12.71 0.79
C ASP A 177 -16.99 -11.76 0.12
N ASP A 178 -17.27 -11.39 -1.13
CA ASP A 178 -16.36 -10.50 -1.87
C ASP A 178 -16.30 -9.09 -1.27
N ASP A 179 -17.33 -8.68 -0.53
CA ASP A 179 -17.31 -7.40 0.20
C ASP A 179 -16.37 -7.42 1.42
N GLU A 180 -15.98 -8.62 1.87
CA GLU A 180 -15.02 -8.81 2.96
C GLU A 180 -13.59 -9.04 2.45
N LYS A 181 -13.38 -9.18 1.13
CA LYS A 181 -12.05 -9.36 0.53
C LYS A 181 -11.22 -8.10 0.64
N TYR A 182 -9.98 -8.29 0.98
CA TYR A 182 -9.01 -7.18 1.04
C TYR A 182 -8.60 -6.76 -0.38
N ALA A 183 -8.53 -5.46 -0.61
CA ALA A 183 -8.20 -4.90 -1.92
C ALA A 183 -6.73 -5.15 -2.33
N ASN A 184 -5.83 -5.21 -1.36
CA ASN A 184 -4.39 -5.39 -1.58
C ASN A 184 -3.70 -5.97 -0.32
N PRO A 185 -2.42 -6.44 -0.43
CA PRO A 185 -1.68 -7.00 0.69
C PRO A 185 -1.52 -6.04 1.88
N ARG A 186 -1.41 -4.74 1.63
CA ARG A 186 -1.30 -3.71 2.67
C ARG A 186 -2.56 -3.62 3.51
N ASN A 187 -3.75 -3.60 2.87
CA ASN A 187 -5.02 -3.57 3.58
C ASN A 187 -5.22 -4.84 4.42
N LEU A 188 -4.81 -5.99 3.89
CA LEU A 188 -4.80 -7.24 4.66
C LEU A 188 -3.86 -7.15 5.85
N ALA A 189 -2.63 -6.66 5.69
CA ALA A 189 -1.67 -6.50 6.79
C ALA A 189 -2.20 -5.54 7.87
N SER A 190 -2.76 -4.39 7.46
CA SER A 190 -3.36 -3.43 8.38
C SER A 190 -4.56 -4.02 9.13
N GLY A 191 -5.49 -4.66 8.42
CA GLY A 191 -6.64 -5.34 9.02
C GLY A 191 -6.22 -6.47 9.98
N THR A 192 -5.17 -7.21 9.62
CA THR A 192 -4.62 -8.30 10.45
C THR A 192 -4.06 -7.80 11.77
N LEU A 193 -3.28 -6.71 11.74
CA LEU A 193 -2.65 -6.16 12.95
C LEU A 193 -3.63 -5.40 13.87
N ASN A 194 -4.87 -5.24 13.46
CA ASN A 194 -5.97 -4.72 14.29
C ASN A 194 -6.81 -5.83 14.93
N LEU A 195 -6.48 -7.12 14.71
CA LEU A 195 -7.18 -8.24 15.34
C LEU A 195 -6.64 -8.51 16.76
N ASP A 196 -7.52 -8.90 17.66
CA ASP A 196 -7.17 -9.35 19.01
C ASP A 196 -6.83 -10.86 19.08
N ASP A 197 -7.20 -11.64 18.04
CA ASP A 197 -6.94 -13.08 17.95
C ASP A 197 -5.54 -13.35 17.43
N VAL A 198 -4.63 -13.66 18.35
CA VAL A 198 -3.20 -13.96 18.08
C VAL A 198 -3.02 -15.13 17.11
N GLU A 199 -3.85 -16.18 17.23
CA GLU A 199 -3.73 -17.36 16.36
C GLU A 199 -4.21 -17.06 14.93
N GLU A 200 -5.19 -16.19 14.78
CA GLU A 200 -5.61 -15.71 13.47
C GLU A 200 -4.51 -14.84 12.82
N VAL A 201 -3.90 -13.91 13.57
CA VAL A 201 -2.77 -13.10 13.08
C VAL A 201 -1.62 -13.99 12.64
N LYS A 202 -1.30 -15.03 13.41
CA LYS A 202 -0.23 -15.99 13.11
C LYS A 202 -0.47 -16.75 11.80
N ARG A 203 -1.71 -17.14 11.51
CA ARG A 203 -2.10 -17.81 10.26
C ARG A 203 -1.96 -16.93 9.03
N ARG A 204 -1.93 -15.62 9.19
CA ARG A 204 -1.81 -14.65 8.09
C ARG A 204 -0.37 -14.29 7.72
N HIS A 205 0.61 -14.89 8.38
CA HIS A 205 2.04 -14.82 8.06
C HIS A 205 2.57 -13.38 7.91
N VAL A 206 2.28 -12.50 8.87
CA VAL A 206 2.85 -11.15 8.88
C VAL A 206 4.35 -11.20 9.11
N VAL A 207 5.12 -10.56 8.24
CA VAL A 207 6.58 -10.50 8.29
C VAL A 207 7.04 -9.04 8.43
N PHE A 208 7.83 -8.78 9.45
CA PHE A 208 8.46 -7.48 9.68
C PHE A 208 9.82 -7.40 8.98
N TYR A 209 10.09 -6.26 8.36
CA TYR A 209 11.38 -5.92 7.75
C TYR A 209 11.87 -4.58 8.32
N ALA A 210 12.96 -4.59 9.07
CA ALA A 210 13.59 -3.38 9.59
C ALA A 210 14.11 -2.53 8.44
N PHE A 211 13.82 -1.23 8.49
CA PHE A 211 14.33 -0.25 7.53
C PHE A 211 15.09 0.91 8.19
N THR A 212 15.06 1.02 9.53
CA THR A 212 15.91 1.98 10.25
C THR A 212 16.11 1.59 11.71
N LEU A 213 17.32 1.71 12.20
CA LEU A 213 17.67 1.74 13.61
C LEU A 213 17.56 3.19 14.09
N VAL A 214 16.44 3.51 14.76
CA VAL A 214 16.08 4.87 15.15
C VAL A 214 16.98 5.37 16.26
N HIS A 215 17.15 4.54 17.29
CA HIS A 215 17.96 4.85 18.45
C HIS A 215 18.75 3.62 18.92
N ILE A 216 19.97 3.88 19.33
CA ILE A 216 20.86 3.00 20.06
C ILE A 216 21.83 3.88 20.84
N ASP A 217 22.22 3.46 22.05
CA ASP A 217 23.19 4.23 22.87
C ASP A 217 24.61 4.17 22.28
N ASP A 218 24.92 3.20 21.43
CA ASP A 218 26.19 3.07 20.73
C ASP A 218 26.30 4.09 19.58
N ASP A 219 27.51 4.62 19.36
CA ASP A 219 27.77 5.64 18.36
C ASP A 219 27.97 5.03 16.95
N ILE A 220 26.90 4.55 16.33
CA ILE A 220 26.87 4.03 14.96
C ILE A 220 26.31 5.12 14.03
N ILE A 221 27.19 5.82 13.31
CA ILE A 221 26.82 6.97 12.46
C ILE A 221 26.30 6.53 11.10
N SER A 222 26.91 5.48 10.47
CA SER A 222 26.50 5.00 9.15
C SER A 222 25.16 4.28 9.21
N TRP A 223 24.22 4.67 8.34
CA TRP A 223 22.95 3.96 8.16
C TRP A 223 23.18 2.51 7.69
N GLY A 224 24.12 2.31 6.77
CA GLY A 224 24.50 0.98 6.30
C GLY A 224 24.99 0.08 7.41
N ASP A 225 25.83 0.59 8.31
CA ASP A 225 26.34 -0.15 9.48
C ASP A 225 25.23 -0.45 10.48
N ARG A 226 24.32 0.50 10.74
CA ARG A 226 23.11 0.27 11.57
C ARG A 226 22.27 -0.89 11.02
N MET A 227 22.06 -0.92 9.71
CA MET A 227 21.29 -2.00 9.08
C MET A 227 22.04 -3.35 9.11
N SER A 228 23.37 -3.32 8.99
CA SER A 228 24.22 -4.53 9.13
C SER A 228 24.18 -5.05 10.57
N TYR A 229 24.25 -4.17 11.54
CA TYR A 229 24.14 -4.50 12.97
C TYR A 229 22.78 -5.17 13.31
N LEU A 230 21.66 -4.66 12.75
CA LEU A 230 20.37 -5.31 12.88
C LEU A 230 20.33 -6.71 12.25
N SER A 231 20.94 -6.86 11.08
CA SER A 231 21.04 -8.17 10.39
C SER A 231 21.82 -9.20 11.21
N ASP A 232 22.91 -8.77 11.85
CA ASP A 232 23.73 -9.64 12.73
C ASP A 232 22.93 -10.09 13.97
N MET A 233 22.05 -9.23 14.48
CA MET A 233 21.10 -9.55 15.53
C MET A 233 19.89 -10.35 15.05
N LYS A 234 19.84 -10.81 13.79
CA LYS A 234 18.77 -11.65 13.21
C LYS A 234 17.44 -10.94 12.94
N PHE A 235 17.46 -9.65 12.74
CA PHE A 235 16.31 -8.99 12.12
C PHE A 235 16.26 -9.30 10.62
N ASN A 236 15.07 -9.47 10.08
CA ASN A 236 14.90 -9.29 8.65
C ASN A 236 15.10 -7.81 8.34
N VAL A 237 16.02 -7.51 7.44
CA VAL A 237 16.36 -6.15 7.06
C VAL A 237 15.96 -5.93 5.61
N VAL A 238 15.41 -4.76 5.31
CA VAL A 238 15.06 -4.39 3.94
C VAL A 238 16.28 -4.50 3.01
N LYS A 239 16.07 -5.04 1.79
CA LYS A 239 17.13 -5.08 0.76
C LYS A 239 17.61 -3.65 0.49
N ARG A 240 18.93 -3.47 0.43
CA ARG A 240 19.59 -2.17 0.30
C ARG A 240 20.81 -2.24 -0.59
N GLU A 241 21.19 -1.09 -1.12
CA GLU A 241 22.37 -0.92 -1.98
C GLU A 241 23.00 0.45 -1.72
N ALA A 242 24.31 0.51 -1.49
CA ALA A 242 25.05 1.77 -1.39
C ALA A 242 25.24 2.36 -2.80
N THR A 243 25.06 3.67 -2.94
CA THR A 243 25.28 4.40 -4.18
C THR A 243 25.65 5.86 -3.90
N ASP A 244 25.77 6.64 -4.96
CA ASP A 244 25.96 8.10 -4.94
C ASP A 244 25.06 8.74 -6.02
N ALA A 245 25.13 10.05 -6.15
CA ALA A 245 24.35 10.78 -7.16
C ALA A 245 24.69 10.32 -8.59
N ALA A 246 25.94 9.90 -8.88
CA ALA A 246 26.34 9.46 -10.21
C ALA A 246 25.82 8.05 -10.54
N GLY A 247 25.79 7.15 -9.56
CA GLY A 247 25.30 5.78 -9.73
C GLY A 247 23.79 5.62 -9.64
N LEU A 248 23.05 6.66 -9.21
CA LEU A 248 21.63 6.58 -8.88
C LEU A 248 20.74 6.15 -10.05
N ASP A 249 20.96 6.64 -11.27
CA ASP A 249 20.18 6.24 -12.46
C ASP A 249 20.24 4.74 -12.71
N GLU A 250 21.44 4.20 -12.71
CA GLU A 250 21.65 2.78 -12.99
C GLU A 250 21.13 1.90 -11.84
N ALA A 251 21.26 2.36 -10.59
CA ALA A 251 20.68 1.68 -9.44
C ALA A 251 19.14 1.65 -9.55
N VAL A 252 18.48 2.78 -9.77
CA VAL A 252 17.02 2.85 -9.93
C VAL A 252 16.55 1.96 -11.08
N LYS A 253 17.23 1.97 -12.25
CA LYS A 253 16.89 1.10 -13.39
C LYS A 253 17.00 -0.38 -13.07
N ARG A 254 18.05 -0.79 -12.32
CA ARG A 254 18.18 -2.20 -11.91
C ARG A 254 17.05 -2.64 -10.99
N TRP A 255 16.74 -1.82 -9.99
CA TRP A 255 15.68 -2.10 -9.03
C TRP A 255 14.29 -2.05 -9.65
N THR A 256 14.05 -1.15 -10.61
CA THR A 256 12.82 -1.14 -11.40
C THR A 256 12.62 -2.45 -12.15
N ARG A 257 13.67 -2.95 -12.82
CA ARG A 257 13.61 -4.25 -13.52
C ARG A 257 13.34 -5.44 -12.59
N ASP A 258 13.83 -5.40 -11.34
CA ASP A 258 13.53 -6.43 -10.35
C ASP A 258 12.01 -6.48 -10.07
N VAL A 259 11.35 -5.32 -9.91
CA VAL A 259 9.90 -5.23 -9.73
C VAL A 259 9.13 -5.67 -10.97
N GLU A 260 9.52 -5.15 -12.15
CA GLU A 260 8.89 -5.47 -13.44
C GLU A 260 9.00 -6.97 -13.79
N SER A 261 9.98 -7.66 -13.25
CA SER A 261 10.14 -9.11 -13.45
C SER A 261 9.01 -9.94 -12.86
N GLY A 262 8.18 -9.37 -11.98
CA GLY A 262 7.08 -10.05 -11.29
C GLY A 262 7.50 -11.16 -10.33
N ARG A 263 8.81 -11.27 -10.05
CA ARG A 263 9.37 -12.33 -9.16
C ARG A 263 9.39 -11.95 -7.69
N MET A 264 9.10 -10.68 -7.39
CA MET A 264 9.04 -10.22 -6.01
C MET A 264 7.72 -10.61 -5.38
N ASP A 265 7.79 -11.31 -4.26
CA ASP A 265 6.62 -11.73 -3.48
C ASP A 265 6.28 -10.75 -2.34
N VAL A 266 7.13 -9.74 -2.11
CA VAL A 266 6.92 -8.70 -1.09
C VAL A 266 6.37 -7.44 -1.76
N PRO A 267 5.28 -6.85 -1.26
CA PRO A 267 4.70 -5.64 -1.83
C PRO A 267 5.61 -4.43 -1.65
N VAL A 268 5.83 -3.70 -2.75
CA VAL A 268 6.63 -2.47 -2.80
C VAL A 268 5.89 -1.39 -3.57
N ASP A 269 6.02 -0.13 -3.16
CA ASP A 269 5.40 1.02 -3.84
C ASP A 269 6.43 2.08 -4.29
N GLY A 270 7.71 1.74 -4.25
CA GLY A 270 8.79 2.65 -4.62
C GLY A 270 10.13 2.25 -4.03
N LEU A 271 11.01 3.24 -3.95
CA LEU A 271 12.32 3.15 -3.34
C LEU A 271 12.45 4.20 -2.24
N VAL A 272 13.24 3.93 -1.23
CA VAL A 272 13.67 4.92 -0.24
C VAL A 272 15.13 5.22 -0.49
N ILE A 273 15.46 6.51 -0.59
CA ILE A 273 16.83 7.00 -0.70
C ILE A 273 17.13 7.81 0.56
N CYS A 274 18.18 7.44 1.28
CA CYS A 274 18.62 8.12 2.48
C CYS A 274 20.12 8.36 2.49
N TYR A 275 20.58 9.34 3.27
CA TYR A 275 22.01 9.53 3.51
C TYR A 275 22.57 8.40 4.37
N ASP A 276 23.83 8.04 4.12
CA ASP A 276 24.56 7.10 5.00
C ASP A 276 24.87 7.74 6.36
N ASP A 277 25.22 9.03 6.38
CA ASP A 277 25.44 9.77 7.62
C ASP A 277 24.12 10.11 8.31
N THR A 278 23.79 9.36 9.36
CA THR A 278 22.54 9.53 10.13
C THR A 278 22.50 10.83 10.93
N ALA A 279 23.66 11.34 11.38
CA ALA A 279 23.72 12.62 12.10
C ALA A 279 23.45 13.79 11.14
N TYR A 280 24.02 13.74 9.94
CA TYR A 280 23.72 14.71 8.88
C TYR A 280 22.23 14.66 8.49
N ALA A 281 21.67 13.45 8.32
CA ALA A 281 20.26 13.27 8.01
C ALA A 281 19.32 13.86 9.07
N ALA A 282 19.65 13.66 10.36
CA ALA A 282 18.86 14.19 11.48
C ALA A 282 18.92 15.72 11.61
N GLY A 283 20.00 16.36 11.14
CA GLY A 283 20.20 17.82 11.22
C GLY A 283 19.36 18.67 10.25
N GLY A 284 18.46 18.06 9.45
CA GLY A 284 17.63 18.77 8.49
C GLY A 284 16.40 19.43 9.07
N SER A 285 15.85 20.42 8.34
CA SER A 285 14.58 21.04 8.70
C SER A 285 13.43 20.06 8.51
N ILE A 286 12.47 20.10 9.44
CA ILE A 286 11.21 19.36 9.35
C ILE A 286 10.15 20.33 8.84
N THR A 287 9.51 20.01 7.69
CA THR A 287 8.38 20.77 7.16
C THR A 287 7.12 19.90 7.23
N GLY A 288 6.16 20.29 8.08
CA GLY A 288 4.97 19.46 8.35
C GLY A 288 5.39 18.09 8.90
N HIS A 289 5.03 17.02 8.17
CA HIS A 289 5.41 15.64 8.53
C HIS A 289 6.66 15.11 7.83
N HIS A 290 7.36 15.95 7.07
CA HIS A 290 8.50 15.56 6.25
C HIS A 290 9.81 16.13 6.81
N ALA A 291 10.78 15.25 7.04
CA ALA A 291 12.16 15.65 7.31
C ALA A 291 12.93 15.64 5.98
N THR A 292 13.10 16.80 5.36
CA THR A 292 13.67 16.93 3.99
C THR A 292 15.10 16.41 3.87
N ARG A 293 15.83 16.31 4.98
CA ARG A 293 17.20 15.77 5.01
C ARG A 293 17.26 14.29 5.42
N ALA A 294 16.17 13.70 5.92
CA ALA A 294 16.17 12.28 6.30
C ALA A 294 16.20 11.35 5.09
N GLY A 295 15.62 11.78 3.96
CA GLY A 295 15.57 11.00 2.73
C GLY A 295 14.35 11.32 1.89
N PHE A 296 14.25 10.61 0.78
CA PHE A 296 13.10 10.67 -0.14
C PHE A 296 12.49 9.31 -0.36
N ALA A 297 11.17 9.28 -0.51
CA ALA A 297 10.44 8.20 -1.12
C ALA A 297 10.33 8.47 -2.64
N PHE A 298 11.12 7.75 -3.43
CA PHE A 298 10.99 7.77 -4.88
C PHE A 298 9.84 6.87 -5.30
N LYS A 299 8.87 7.42 -5.99
CA LYS A 299 7.77 6.67 -6.59
C LYS A 299 7.93 6.65 -8.10
N TRP A 300 7.71 5.49 -8.72
CA TRP A 300 7.72 5.40 -10.18
C TRP A 300 6.63 6.28 -10.77
N GLN A 301 6.94 6.84 -11.94
CA GLN A 301 5.93 7.50 -12.72
C GLN A 301 5.10 6.41 -13.42
N ASP A 302 3.78 6.43 -13.20
CA ASP A 302 2.89 5.54 -13.91
C ASP A 302 2.77 6.02 -15.36
N GLU A 303 3.09 5.15 -16.32
CA GLU A 303 2.88 5.42 -17.73
C GLU A 303 1.46 5.04 -18.10
N ALA A 304 0.61 6.03 -18.37
CA ALA A 304 -0.74 5.81 -18.83
C ALA A 304 -0.76 5.65 -20.36
N VAL A 305 -1.32 4.56 -20.84
CA VAL A 305 -1.49 4.29 -22.27
C VAL A 305 -2.97 4.18 -22.60
N ASP A 306 -3.40 4.91 -23.63
CA ASP A 306 -4.78 4.86 -24.11
C ASP A 306 -4.96 3.65 -25.01
N THR A 307 -6.05 2.91 -24.80
CA THR A 307 -6.41 1.73 -25.61
C THR A 307 -7.91 1.61 -25.78
N ARG A 308 -8.36 0.93 -26.84
CA ARG A 308 -9.78 0.76 -27.13
C ARG A 308 -10.35 -0.47 -26.45
N LEU A 309 -11.45 -0.29 -25.69
CA LEU A 309 -12.20 -1.40 -25.13
C LEU A 309 -12.75 -2.28 -26.27
N ARG A 310 -12.52 -3.60 -26.17
CA ARG A 310 -13.13 -4.60 -27.07
C ARG A 310 -14.44 -5.12 -26.52
N TYR A 311 -14.40 -5.59 -25.27
CA TYR A 311 -15.57 -6.07 -24.53
C TYR A 311 -15.26 -6.19 -23.04
N ILE A 312 -16.28 -6.36 -22.23
CA ILE A 312 -16.13 -6.70 -20.81
C ILE A 312 -16.37 -8.21 -20.68
N GLU A 313 -15.37 -8.90 -20.14
CA GLU A 313 -15.49 -10.28 -19.75
C GLU A 313 -16.00 -10.35 -18.31
N TRP A 314 -17.00 -11.20 -18.08
CA TRP A 314 -17.55 -11.41 -16.77
C TRP A 314 -17.07 -12.75 -16.22
N SER A 315 -16.21 -12.70 -15.20
CA SER A 315 -15.61 -13.88 -14.57
C SER A 315 -16.31 -14.20 -13.27
N CYS A 316 -16.81 -15.43 -13.15
CA CYS A 316 -17.46 -15.91 -11.92
C CYS A 316 -16.42 -16.60 -11.05
N ALA A 317 -16.17 -16.04 -9.86
CA ALA A 317 -15.33 -16.65 -8.83
C ALA A 317 -16.15 -16.76 -7.54
N VAL A 318 -16.07 -17.87 -6.85
CA VAL A 318 -16.79 -18.20 -5.61
C VAL A 318 -18.28 -17.82 -5.67
N SER A 319 -18.66 -16.57 -5.45
CA SER A 319 -20.05 -16.09 -5.52
C SER A 319 -20.22 -14.88 -6.41
N THR A 320 -19.15 -14.13 -6.65
CA THR A 320 -19.18 -12.85 -7.36
C THR A 320 -18.86 -13.03 -8.83
N ILE A 321 -19.46 -12.19 -9.65
CA ILE A 321 -19.19 -12.07 -11.07
C ILE A 321 -18.48 -10.75 -11.29
N SER A 322 -17.16 -10.82 -11.44
CA SER A 322 -16.29 -9.66 -11.56
C SER A 322 -16.08 -9.24 -13.01
N PRO A 323 -16.17 -7.94 -13.33
CA PRO A 323 -15.91 -7.42 -14.66
C PRO A 323 -14.40 -7.28 -14.92
N VAL A 324 -13.98 -7.71 -16.11
CA VAL A 324 -12.62 -7.54 -16.62
C VAL A 324 -12.69 -6.85 -17.98
N ALA A 325 -12.08 -5.69 -18.10
CA ALA A 325 -11.94 -5.02 -19.39
C ALA A 325 -10.95 -5.80 -20.26
N VAL A 326 -11.39 -6.20 -21.43
CA VAL A 326 -10.56 -6.75 -22.51
C VAL A 326 -10.45 -5.69 -23.60
N PHE A 327 -9.23 -5.27 -23.92
CA PHE A 327 -8.96 -4.15 -24.81
C PHE A 327 -7.88 -4.47 -25.84
N GLU A 328 -7.69 -3.59 -26.82
CA GLU A 328 -6.61 -3.71 -27.78
C GLU A 328 -5.26 -3.82 -27.06
N PRO A 329 -4.42 -4.83 -27.38
CA PRO A 329 -3.14 -5.01 -26.70
C PRO A 329 -2.27 -3.78 -26.82
N VAL A 330 -1.76 -3.31 -25.69
CA VAL A 330 -0.85 -2.16 -25.61
C VAL A 330 0.43 -2.52 -24.88
N GLN A 331 1.51 -1.85 -25.24
CA GLN A 331 2.77 -1.97 -24.53
C GLN A 331 2.77 -0.99 -23.36
N ILE A 332 2.91 -1.51 -22.15
CA ILE A 332 3.06 -0.71 -20.93
C ILE A 332 4.29 -1.25 -20.20
N GLU A 333 5.30 -0.40 -20.02
CA GLU A 333 6.51 -0.73 -19.25
C GLU A 333 7.14 -2.08 -19.68
N GLY A 334 7.34 -2.24 -20.97
CA GLY A 334 8.03 -3.40 -21.55
C GLY A 334 7.22 -4.70 -21.63
N THR A 335 5.95 -4.68 -21.24
CA THR A 335 5.07 -5.86 -21.36
C THR A 335 3.80 -5.55 -22.13
N THR A 336 3.27 -6.57 -22.84
CA THR A 336 1.99 -6.44 -23.54
C THR A 336 0.84 -6.69 -22.57
N VAL A 337 -0.03 -5.70 -22.43
CA VAL A 337 -1.23 -5.75 -21.59
C VAL A 337 -2.47 -5.69 -22.47
N SER A 338 -3.44 -6.55 -22.23
CA SER A 338 -4.72 -6.59 -22.97
C SER A 338 -5.94 -6.77 -22.07
N ARG A 339 -5.72 -6.84 -20.76
CA ARG A 339 -6.78 -7.08 -19.76
C ARG A 339 -6.48 -6.28 -18.48
N ALA A 340 -7.53 -5.71 -17.91
CA ALA A 340 -7.46 -5.07 -16.58
C ALA A 340 -8.75 -5.32 -15.81
N SER A 341 -8.66 -5.54 -14.50
CA SER A 341 -9.84 -5.67 -13.65
C SER A 341 -10.56 -4.33 -13.56
N LEU A 342 -11.89 -4.37 -13.66
CA LEU A 342 -12.80 -3.26 -13.34
C LEU A 342 -13.40 -3.42 -11.92
N CYS A 343 -12.87 -4.34 -11.14
CA CYS A 343 -13.25 -4.64 -9.77
C CYS A 343 -14.73 -5.01 -9.60
N ASN A 344 -15.65 -4.06 -9.71
CA ASN A 344 -17.08 -4.22 -9.45
C ASN A 344 -17.93 -3.23 -10.27
N LEU A 345 -19.26 -3.26 -10.08
CA LEU A 345 -20.19 -2.38 -10.80
C LEU A 345 -20.04 -0.92 -10.42
N THR A 346 -19.71 -0.63 -9.17
CA THR A 346 -19.48 0.76 -8.72
C THR A 346 -18.29 1.38 -9.46
N GLU A 347 -17.25 0.63 -9.70
CA GLU A 347 -16.07 1.11 -10.43
C GLU A 347 -16.38 1.35 -11.92
N ILE A 348 -17.20 0.49 -12.55
CA ILE A 348 -17.72 0.73 -13.90
C ILE A 348 -18.50 2.05 -13.97
N GLU A 349 -19.39 2.28 -12.98
CA GLU A 349 -20.18 3.53 -12.89
C GLU A 349 -19.28 4.74 -12.63
N ARG A 350 -18.33 4.63 -11.71
CA ARG A 350 -17.38 5.70 -11.35
C ARG A 350 -16.52 6.14 -12.54
N LEU A 351 -15.98 5.17 -13.28
CA LEU A 351 -15.17 5.43 -14.47
C LEU A 351 -16.00 5.86 -15.67
N GLY A 352 -17.31 5.63 -15.66
CA GLY A 352 -18.18 5.90 -16.78
C GLY A 352 -17.92 4.97 -17.98
N VAL A 353 -17.59 3.70 -17.74
CA VAL A 353 -17.28 2.74 -18.79
C VAL A 353 -18.53 2.53 -19.68
N GLY A 354 -18.38 2.72 -20.99
CA GLY A 354 -19.41 2.48 -21.99
C GLY A 354 -19.19 1.16 -22.75
N LYS A 355 -20.13 0.85 -23.64
CA LYS A 355 -20.04 -0.31 -24.55
C LYS A 355 -18.86 -0.17 -25.49
N GLU A 356 -18.60 1.04 -25.95
CA GLU A 356 -17.42 1.46 -26.68
C GLU A 356 -16.78 2.64 -25.97
N CYS A 357 -15.50 2.56 -25.69
CA CYS A 357 -14.75 3.65 -25.07
C CYS A 357 -13.24 3.47 -25.26
N THR A 358 -12.51 4.54 -25.05
CA THR A 358 -11.06 4.52 -24.89
C THR A 358 -10.75 4.46 -23.40
N LEU A 359 -9.97 3.47 -22.99
CA LEU A 359 -9.50 3.27 -21.63
C LEU A 359 -8.09 3.84 -21.51
N SER A 360 -7.83 4.62 -20.45
CA SER A 360 -6.47 4.93 -20.03
C SER A 360 -6.03 3.90 -19.00
N VAL A 361 -4.99 3.13 -19.32
CA VAL A 361 -4.52 1.98 -18.53
C VAL A 361 -3.10 2.24 -18.04
N ILE A 362 -2.82 1.94 -16.77
CA ILE A 362 -1.50 1.93 -16.15
C ILE A 362 -1.17 0.53 -15.63
N LYS A 363 0.10 0.33 -15.24
CA LYS A 363 0.47 -0.80 -14.37
C LYS A 363 0.71 -0.28 -12.95
N ALA A 364 -0.31 -0.40 -12.12
CA ALA A 364 -0.19 -0.03 -10.72
C ALA A 364 0.96 -0.81 -10.06
N ASN A 365 1.85 -0.09 -9.35
CA ASN A 365 3.05 -0.64 -8.72
C ASN A 365 3.93 -1.45 -9.70
N LYS A 366 3.94 -1.07 -11.00
CA LYS A 366 4.69 -1.75 -12.07
C LYS A 366 4.25 -3.20 -12.38
N ILE A 367 3.19 -3.69 -11.75
CA ILE A 367 2.77 -5.10 -11.81
C ILE A 367 1.34 -5.25 -12.33
N ILE A 368 0.38 -4.55 -11.75
CA ILE A 368 -1.07 -4.82 -11.91
C ILE A 368 -1.69 -3.86 -12.93
N PRO A 369 -2.22 -4.34 -14.07
CA PRO A 369 -2.96 -3.50 -15.00
C PRO A 369 -4.23 -2.94 -14.37
N LYS A 370 -4.42 -1.62 -14.43
CA LYS A 370 -5.56 -0.90 -13.87
C LYS A 370 -6.06 0.16 -14.86
N CYS A 371 -7.39 0.23 -15.03
CA CYS A 371 -8.03 1.33 -15.75
C CYS A 371 -8.16 2.53 -14.80
N ILE A 372 -7.67 3.70 -15.21
CA ILE A 372 -7.70 4.92 -14.40
C ILE A 372 -8.65 5.98 -14.92
N ALA A 373 -8.92 5.97 -16.22
CA ALA A 373 -9.84 6.91 -16.85
C ALA A 373 -10.49 6.29 -18.08
N VAL A 374 -11.63 6.85 -18.47
CA VAL A 374 -12.40 6.49 -19.67
C VAL A 374 -12.67 7.75 -20.49
N LYS A 375 -12.52 7.63 -21.80
CA LYS A 375 -12.78 8.69 -22.78
C LYS A 375 -13.77 8.18 -23.82
N ASP A 376 -14.53 9.09 -24.41
CA ASP A 376 -15.41 8.81 -25.57
C ASP A 376 -16.37 7.62 -25.36
N ALA A 377 -16.92 7.49 -24.15
CA ALA A 377 -17.82 6.40 -23.80
C ALA A 377 -19.16 6.52 -24.56
N VAL A 378 -19.54 5.46 -25.25
CA VAL A 378 -20.81 5.35 -25.95
C VAL A 378 -21.60 4.15 -25.44
N GLY A 379 -22.86 4.36 -25.12
CA GLY A 379 -23.77 3.33 -24.64
C GLY A 379 -23.43 2.85 -23.21
N ALA A 380 -24.35 2.15 -22.58
CA ALA A 380 -24.13 1.57 -21.27
C ALA A 380 -23.57 0.14 -21.37
N VAL A 381 -22.77 -0.25 -20.38
CA VAL A 381 -22.30 -1.63 -20.23
C VAL A 381 -23.50 -2.55 -19.98
N GLU A 382 -23.57 -3.66 -20.69
CA GLU A 382 -24.58 -4.69 -20.44
C GLU A 382 -24.16 -5.55 -19.25
N ILE A 383 -24.93 -5.46 -18.18
CA ILE A 383 -24.74 -6.30 -16.99
C ILE A 383 -25.41 -7.65 -17.25
N PRO A 384 -24.71 -8.77 -17.11
CA PRO A 384 -25.27 -10.10 -17.34
C PRO A 384 -26.47 -10.37 -16.42
N LYS A 385 -27.56 -10.80 -16.98
CA LYS A 385 -28.75 -11.27 -16.24
C LYS A 385 -28.63 -12.72 -15.81
N GLU A 386 -27.68 -13.46 -16.38
CA GLU A 386 -27.41 -14.87 -16.12
C GLU A 386 -25.91 -15.06 -15.81
N CYS A 387 -25.63 -15.99 -14.91
CA CYS A 387 -24.28 -16.39 -14.58
C CYS A 387 -23.56 -16.95 -15.81
N PRO A 388 -22.35 -16.50 -16.13
CA PRO A 388 -21.62 -16.99 -17.32
C PRO A 388 -21.21 -18.47 -17.23
N VAL A 389 -21.31 -19.09 -16.04
CA VAL A 389 -20.90 -20.48 -15.81
C VAL A 389 -22.09 -21.43 -15.70
N CYS A 390 -23.11 -21.10 -14.91
CA CYS A 390 -24.23 -22.02 -14.66
C CYS A 390 -25.58 -21.55 -15.21
N HIS A 391 -25.62 -20.39 -15.88
CA HIS A 391 -26.78 -19.79 -16.52
C HIS A 391 -27.99 -19.53 -15.60
N HIS A 392 -27.81 -19.58 -14.26
CA HIS A 392 -28.81 -19.14 -13.31
C HIS A 392 -28.86 -17.61 -13.26
N PRO A 393 -30.00 -17.03 -12.83
CA PRO A 393 -30.12 -15.58 -12.70
C PRO A 393 -29.03 -14.97 -11.85
N THR A 394 -28.64 -13.75 -12.20
CA THR A 394 -27.74 -12.93 -11.40
C THR A 394 -28.52 -11.91 -10.58
N ARG A 395 -27.89 -11.41 -9.52
CA ARG A 395 -28.45 -10.37 -8.68
C ARG A 395 -27.37 -9.36 -8.33
N ILE A 396 -27.72 -8.08 -8.39
CA ILE A 396 -26.88 -7.01 -7.87
C ILE A 396 -27.05 -6.95 -6.35
N PHE A 397 -25.94 -7.06 -5.65
CA PHE A 397 -25.85 -6.84 -4.21
C PHE A 397 -25.26 -5.45 -3.96
N VAL A 398 -25.76 -4.76 -2.94
CA VAL A 398 -25.24 -3.46 -2.52
C VAL A 398 -24.78 -3.60 -1.07
N SER A 399 -23.50 -3.42 -0.83
CA SER A 399 -22.94 -3.46 0.50
C SER A 399 -23.59 -2.42 1.42
N LYS A 400 -23.99 -2.83 2.60
CA LYS A 400 -24.61 -1.94 3.59
C LYS A 400 -23.61 -0.97 4.21
N ASN A 401 -22.33 -1.36 4.24
CA ASN A 401 -21.27 -0.59 4.88
C ASN A 401 -20.61 0.38 3.92
N SER A 402 -20.27 -0.07 2.70
CA SER A 402 -19.51 0.69 1.70
C SER A 402 -20.38 1.27 0.57
N GLY A 403 -21.58 0.74 0.34
CA GLY A 403 -22.43 1.10 -0.80
C GLY A 403 -21.93 0.50 -2.13
N VAL A 404 -20.89 -0.34 -2.11
CA VAL A 404 -20.33 -0.98 -3.30
C VAL A 404 -21.35 -1.94 -3.92
N LYS A 405 -21.49 -1.88 -5.24
CA LYS A 405 -22.39 -2.73 -6.02
C LYS A 405 -21.58 -3.87 -6.67
N THR A 406 -21.93 -5.09 -6.33
CA THR A 406 -21.34 -6.32 -6.90
C THR A 406 -22.41 -7.18 -7.58
N LEU A 407 -21.99 -8.00 -8.55
CA LEU A 407 -22.89 -8.90 -9.27
C LEU A 407 -22.68 -10.33 -8.77
N HIS A 408 -23.75 -10.98 -8.33
CA HIS A 408 -23.69 -12.33 -7.75
C HIS A 408 -24.51 -13.35 -8.54
N CYS A 409 -24.00 -14.57 -8.58
CA CYS A 409 -24.76 -15.75 -9.05
C CYS A 409 -25.70 -16.22 -7.92
N THR A 410 -27.00 -16.35 -8.22
CA THR A 410 -28.00 -16.78 -7.22
C THR A 410 -27.99 -18.29 -6.95
N ASN A 411 -27.30 -19.09 -7.78
CA ASN A 411 -27.22 -20.54 -7.59
C ASN A 411 -26.20 -20.90 -6.50
N PRO A 412 -26.61 -21.50 -5.36
CA PRO A 412 -25.69 -21.96 -4.33
C PRO A 412 -24.75 -23.08 -4.82
N ASP A 413 -25.21 -23.90 -5.79
CA ASP A 413 -24.48 -25.04 -6.33
C ASP A 413 -23.78 -24.73 -7.67
N CYS A 414 -23.48 -23.47 -7.93
CA CYS A 414 -22.76 -23.08 -9.13
C CYS A 414 -21.40 -23.78 -9.20
N THR A 415 -21.10 -24.39 -10.36
CA THR A 415 -19.84 -25.13 -10.58
C THR A 415 -18.60 -24.26 -10.35
N ALA A 416 -18.64 -22.95 -10.65
CA ALA A 416 -17.55 -22.04 -10.35
C ALA A 416 -17.24 -21.95 -8.85
N LYS A 417 -18.28 -21.95 -8.00
CA LYS A 417 -18.15 -21.98 -6.54
C LYS A 417 -17.51 -23.28 -6.06
N ASN A 418 -17.95 -24.40 -6.61
CA ASN A 418 -17.45 -25.72 -6.22
C ASN A 418 -16.01 -25.97 -6.67
N VAL A 419 -15.64 -25.57 -7.88
CA VAL A 419 -14.26 -25.66 -8.39
C VAL A 419 -13.33 -24.83 -7.51
N LYS A 420 -13.72 -23.62 -7.13
CA LYS A 420 -12.90 -22.77 -6.27
C LYS A 420 -12.76 -23.33 -4.86
N LYS A 421 -13.86 -23.81 -4.25
CA LYS A 421 -13.83 -24.49 -2.95
C LYS A 421 -12.90 -25.72 -2.99
N PHE A 422 -12.95 -26.50 -4.07
CA PHE A 422 -12.07 -27.65 -4.25
C PHE A 422 -10.60 -27.22 -4.44
N SER A 423 -10.33 -26.19 -5.22
CA SER A 423 -8.97 -25.66 -5.38
C SER A 423 -8.35 -25.19 -4.07
N ILE A 424 -9.13 -24.53 -3.21
CA ILE A 424 -8.69 -24.12 -1.87
C ILE A 424 -8.44 -25.35 -1.00
N PHE A 425 -9.33 -26.35 -1.04
CA PHE A 425 -9.22 -27.56 -0.27
C PHE A 425 -7.95 -28.36 -0.60
N VAL A 426 -7.56 -28.47 -1.87
CA VAL A 426 -6.33 -29.18 -2.29
C VAL A 426 -5.06 -28.34 -2.25
N SER A 427 -5.16 -27.02 -2.05
CA SER A 427 -4.01 -26.12 -2.01
C SER A 427 -3.14 -26.33 -0.76
N LYS A 428 -1.94 -25.73 -0.73
CA LYS A 428 -1.03 -25.75 0.44
C LYS A 428 -1.66 -25.29 1.74
N SER A 429 -2.63 -24.39 1.68
CA SER A 429 -3.39 -23.91 2.84
C SER A 429 -4.50 -24.87 3.29
N GLY A 430 -4.85 -25.86 2.46
CA GLY A 430 -5.82 -26.92 2.76
C GLY A 430 -5.14 -28.24 3.09
N MET A 431 -5.24 -29.22 2.20
CA MET A 431 -4.70 -30.57 2.40
C MET A 431 -3.28 -30.77 1.82
N ASP A 432 -2.67 -29.74 1.21
CA ASP A 432 -1.35 -29.79 0.57
C ASP A 432 -1.19 -31.01 -0.38
N ILE A 433 -2.17 -31.17 -1.28
CA ILE A 433 -2.19 -32.27 -2.25
C ILE A 433 -1.58 -31.74 -3.55
N ASP A 434 -0.44 -32.33 -3.98
CA ASP A 434 0.21 -32.08 -5.26
C ASP A 434 -0.57 -32.68 -6.45
#